data_446aa6690302883ffae518889d9d5f48
#
_entry.id   446aa6690302883ffae518889d9d5f48
#
_cell.length_a   1.000
_cell.length_b   1.000
_cell.length_c   1.000
_cell.angle_alpha   90.00
_cell.angle_beta   90.00
_cell.angle_gamma   90.00
#
_symmetry.space_group_name_H-M   'P 1'
#
loop_
_entity.id
_entity.type
_entity.pdbx_description
1 polymer ?
#
loop_
_entity_poly.entity_id
_entity_poly.type
_entity_poly.pdbx_seq_one_letter_code
_entity_poly.pdbx_strand_id
1 'polypeptide(L)'
;KDLYGVNVSADFLDGQPLMVAGNYGRGRYVLSYSHLETPDSPDANAWLAHLLRVLAGLAPQRELVPAWDLHRKAAFRWPDTPQTAPLRTLLHGMRELLDLGVEHNLFFERTPWLWGWRPGLPGAVCNNLYSSLRVLCGLRPGPDTLAAWDGMRARFAALTDIFLPGAEGYLLACRLRETLSPTMPDAVDRRGLTNQREALFGHPMTGGGIVGELLEMTDELLYRGQQEDACAALDD
;
A
#
# COMPACT_ATOMS: atom_id res chain seq x y z
N LYS A 1 -0.64 -24.65 -17.03
CA LYS A 1 0.13 -25.89 -16.77
C LYS A 1 1.62 -25.62 -16.59
N ASP A 2 2.18 -24.77 -17.42
CA ASP A 2 3.64 -24.55 -17.49
C ASP A 2 4.22 -23.85 -16.27
N LEU A 3 3.42 -23.05 -15.54
CA LEU A 3 3.88 -22.29 -14.39
C LEU A 3 3.85 -23.12 -13.08
N TYR A 4 2.85 -24.00 -12.92
CA TYR A 4 2.62 -24.73 -11.66
C TYR A 4 2.69 -26.25 -11.80
N GLY A 5 2.92 -26.79 -13.00
CA GLY A 5 2.94 -28.21 -13.27
C GLY A 5 1.59 -28.93 -13.15
N VAL A 6 0.52 -28.21 -12.85
CA VAL A 6 -0.85 -28.74 -12.69
C VAL A 6 -1.80 -28.12 -13.70
N ASN A 7 -2.81 -28.89 -14.10
CA ASN A 7 -3.93 -28.35 -14.85
C ASN A 7 -4.85 -27.61 -13.88
N VAL A 8 -4.89 -26.30 -14.00
CA VAL A 8 -5.90 -25.48 -13.33
C VAL A 8 -7.04 -25.29 -14.33
N SER A 9 -8.17 -25.91 -14.07
CA SER A 9 -9.40 -25.68 -14.83
C SER A 9 -10.30 -24.76 -14.02
N ALA A 10 -10.90 -23.79 -14.68
CA ALA A 10 -11.92 -22.93 -14.11
C ALA A 10 -13.35 -23.37 -14.50
N ASP A 11 -13.51 -24.57 -15.06
CA ASP A 11 -14.80 -25.08 -15.56
C ASP A 11 -15.88 -25.12 -14.48
N PHE A 12 -15.47 -25.28 -13.20
CA PHE A 12 -16.39 -25.24 -12.06
C PHE A 12 -17.00 -23.84 -11.82
N LEU A 13 -16.44 -22.79 -12.42
CA LEU A 13 -16.95 -21.42 -12.36
C LEU A 13 -17.94 -21.12 -13.51
N ASP A 14 -18.01 -22.01 -14.51
CA ASP A 14 -18.88 -21.77 -15.63
C ASP A 14 -20.34 -21.73 -15.18
N GLY A 15 -21.06 -20.69 -15.59
CA GLY A 15 -22.43 -20.45 -15.16
C GLY A 15 -22.62 -20.02 -13.70
N GLN A 16 -21.55 -19.90 -12.91
CA GLN A 16 -21.64 -19.42 -11.55
C GLN A 16 -21.51 -17.88 -11.49
N PRO A 17 -22.28 -17.21 -10.60
CA PRO A 17 -22.17 -15.77 -10.45
C PRO A 17 -20.82 -15.41 -9.81
N LEU A 18 -20.00 -14.67 -10.54
CA LEU A 18 -18.74 -14.12 -10.00
C LEU A 18 -18.95 -12.90 -9.12
N MET A 19 -20.10 -12.26 -9.25
CA MET A 19 -20.49 -11.10 -8.47
C MET A 19 -21.98 -11.13 -8.19
N VAL A 20 -22.36 -10.86 -6.94
CA VAL A 20 -23.76 -10.77 -6.53
C VAL A 20 -24.01 -9.48 -5.77
N ALA A 21 -25.16 -8.88 -6.00
CA ALA A 21 -25.60 -7.67 -5.30
C ALA A 21 -26.95 -7.93 -4.64
N GLY A 22 -27.19 -7.30 -3.50
CA GLY A 22 -28.46 -7.46 -2.78
C GLY A 22 -28.67 -6.36 -1.75
N ASN A 23 -29.78 -6.50 -1.04
CA ASN A 23 -30.13 -5.63 0.08
C ASN A 23 -30.09 -6.42 1.39
N TYR A 24 -29.62 -5.80 2.45
CA TYR A 24 -29.70 -6.34 3.81
C TYR A 24 -30.19 -5.24 4.75
N GLY A 25 -31.38 -5.43 5.31
CA GLY A 25 -32.04 -4.38 6.08
C GLY A 25 -32.22 -3.11 5.24
N ARG A 26 -31.64 -1.99 5.70
CA ARG A 26 -31.65 -0.70 5.00
C ARG A 26 -30.41 -0.48 4.13
N GLY A 27 -29.48 -1.42 4.15
CA GLY A 27 -28.21 -1.33 3.40
C GLY A 27 -28.24 -2.11 2.10
N ARG A 28 -27.27 -1.81 1.25
CA ARG A 28 -26.96 -2.53 0.01
C ARG A 28 -25.60 -3.17 0.13
N TYR A 29 -25.41 -4.32 -0.50
CA TYR A 29 -24.12 -4.99 -0.54
C TYR A 29 -23.82 -5.49 -1.96
N VAL A 30 -22.52 -5.63 -2.23
CA VAL A 30 -21.98 -6.34 -3.38
C VAL A 30 -20.92 -7.30 -2.84
N LEU A 31 -21.03 -8.57 -3.23
CA LEU A 31 -20.01 -9.57 -2.96
C LEU A 31 -19.34 -9.95 -4.27
N SER A 32 -18.02 -9.88 -4.32
CA SER A 32 -17.23 -10.28 -5.47
C SER A 32 -16.36 -11.48 -5.11
N TYR A 33 -16.36 -12.48 -5.98
CA TYR A 33 -15.40 -13.58 -5.92
C TYR A 33 -14.02 -13.16 -6.42
N SER A 34 -14.00 -12.20 -7.34
CA SER A 34 -12.75 -11.66 -7.90
C SER A 34 -12.16 -10.56 -7.02
N HIS A 35 -10.84 -10.51 -6.93
CA HIS A 35 -10.08 -9.46 -6.28
C HIS A 35 -10.01 -8.22 -7.18
N LEU A 36 -10.95 -7.29 -6.98
CA LEU A 36 -11.03 -6.05 -7.75
C LEU A 36 -9.99 -5.01 -7.33
N GLU A 37 -9.46 -5.17 -6.13
CA GLU A 37 -8.39 -4.35 -5.55
C GLU A 37 -6.99 -4.70 -6.07
N THR A 38 -6.87 -5.70 -6.92
CA THR A 38 -5.59 -6.17 -7.47
C THR A 38 -4.79 -5.01 -8.06
N PRO A 39 -3.60 -4.67 -7.52
CA PRO A 39 -2.74 -3.66 -8.09
C PRO A 39 -2.38 -4.00 -9.54
N ASP A 40 -2.07 -2.99 -10.36
CA ASP A 40 -1.72 -3.17 -11.77
C ASP A 40 -2.81 -3.86 -12.64
N SER A 41 -4.06 -3.85 -12.16
CA SER A 41 -5.23 -4.28 -12.91
C SER A 41 -6.21 -3.10 -13.08
N PRO A 42 -5.96 -2.21 -14.05
CA PRO A 42 -6.73 -0.96 -14.20
C PRO A 42 -8.23 -1.20 -14.33
N ASP A 43 -8.63 -2.20 -15.09
CA ASP A 43 -10.05 -2.51 -15.30
C ASP A 43 -10.72 -3.02 -14.02
N ALA A 44 -10.06 -3.90 -13.26
CA ALA A 44 -10.56 -4.37 -11.97
C ALA A 44 -10.67 -3.21 -10.97
N ASN A 45 -9.65 -2.36 -10.89
CA ASN A 45 -9.64 -1.19 -10.01
C ASN A 45 -10.71 -0.16 -10.41
N ALA A 46 -10.93 0.06 -11.71
CA ALA A 46 -12.01 0.92 -12.20
C ALA A 46 -13.38 0.38 -11.79
N TRP A 47 -13.58 -0.95 -11.88
CA TRP A 47 -14.78 -1.61 -11.38
C TRP A 47 -14.97 -1.42 -9.88
N LEU A 48 -13.94 -1.63 -9.07
CA LEU A 48 -14.00 -1.42 -7.62
C LEU A 48 -14.40 0.01 -7.29
N ALA A 49 -13.73 1.00 -7.89
CA ALA A 49 -14.06 2.40 -7.71
C ALA A 49 -15.49 2.73 -8.12
N HIS A 50 -15.96 2.19 -9.25
CA HIS A 50 -17.34 2.34 -9.69
C HIS A 50 -18.32 1.79 -8.64
N LEU A 51 -18.10 0.58 -8.15
CA LEU A 51 -18.98 -0.06 -7.16
C LEU A 51 -19.02 0.72 -5.84
N LEU A 52 -17.88 1.17 -5.34
CA LEU A 52 -17.80 1.98 -4.11
C LEU A 52 -18.57 3.28 -4.27
N ARG A 53 -18.40 3.98 -5.40
CA ARG A 53 -19.12 5.22 -5.66
C ARG A 53 -20.62 5.01 -5.84
N VAL A 54 -21.04 3.98 -6.54
CA VAL A 54 -22.47 3.63 -6.70
C VAL A 54 -23.11 3.29 -5.35
N LEU A 55 -22.42 2.53 -4.49
CA LEU A 55 -22.91 2.22 -3.14
C LEU A 55 -23.00 3.47 -2.26
N ALA A 56 -22.06 4.40 -2.40
CA ALA A 56 -22.03 5.68 -1.71
C ALA A 56 -22.94 6.76 -2.35
N GLY A 57 -23.56 6.48 -3.47
CA GLY A 57 -24.39 7.48 -4.21
C GLY A 57 -23.57 8.58 -4.90
N LEU A 58 -22.29 8.34 -5.16
CA LEU A 58 -21.38 9.29 -5.80
C LEU A 58 -21.25 9.06 -7.30
N ALA A 59 -20.82 10.10 -8.03
CA ALA A 59 -20.52 9.97 -9.46
C ALA A 59 -19.34 8.99 -9.71
N PRO A 60 -19.34 8.21 -10.80
CA PRO A 60 -18.27 7.27 -11.10
C PRO A 60 -16.92 7.97 -11.31
N GLN A 61 -15.86 7.33 -10.85
CA GLN A 61 -14.49 7.76 -11.14
C GLN A 61 -14.02 7.07 -12.42
N ARG A 62 -13.31 7.81 -13.28
CA ARG A 62 -12.96 7.30 -14.61
C ARG A 62 -11.57 6.70 -14.71
N GLU A 63 -10.67 7.07 -13.82
CA GLU A 63 -9.28 6.62 -13.89
C GLU A 63 -8.74 6.23 -12.52
N LEU A 64 -8.09 5.07 -12.44
CA LEU A 64 -7.28 4.65 -11.32
C LEU A 64 -5.86 4.37 -11.83
N VAL A 65 -4.89 4.94 -11.14
CA VAL A 65 -3.48 4.69 -11.43
C VAL A 65 -3.04 3.42 -10.70
N PRO A 66 -2.45 2.44 -11.38
CA PRO A 66 -1.87 1.26 -10.73
C PRO A 66 -0.87 1.68 -9.66
N ALA A 67 -0.92 0.98 -8.51
CA ALA A 67 -0.07 1.29 -7.37
C ALA A 67 1.43 1.10 -7.65
N TRP A 68 1.77 0.19 -8.55
CA TRP A 68 3.14 -0.22 -8.87
C TRP A 68 3.81 0.55 -10.01
N ASP A 69 3.31 1.69 -10.41
CA ASP A 69 4.01 2.53 -11.38
C ASP A 69 5.22 3.22 -10.73
N LEU A 70 6.31 2.47 -10.56
CA LEU A 70 7.58 2.95 -10.00
C LEU A 70 8.28 3.94 -10.94
N HIS A 71 8.01 3.91 -12.24
CA HIS A 71 8.64 4.78 -13.23
C HIS A 71 8.06 6.19 -13.22
N ARG A 72 6.82 6.33 -12.79
CA ARG A 72 6.17 7.64 -12.71
C ARG A 72 6.74 8.45 -11.56
N LYS A 73 7.32 9.58 -11.85
CA LYS A 73 7.84 10.51 -10.84
C LYS A 73 6.70 10.98 -9.93
N ALA A 74 6.87 10.80 -8.62
CA ALA A 74 5.93 11.32 -7.64
C ALA A 74 5.93 12.86 -7.64
N ALA A 75 4.73 13.45 -7.64
CA ALA A 75 4.60 14.89 -7.44
C ALA A 75 4.82 15.22 -5.96
N PHE A 76 5.41 16.38 -5.68
CA PHE A 76 5.50 16.93 -4.32
C PHE A 76 5.01 18.36 -4.36
N ARG A 77 3.81 18.61 -3.81
CA ARG A 77 3.14 19.92 -3.81
C ARG A 77 3.09 20.58 -2.44
N TRP A 78 3.61 19.92 -1.42
CA TRP A 78 3.78 20.50 -0.10
C TRP A 78 4.87 21.57 -0.11
N PRO A 79 4.81 22.55 0.81
CA PRO A 79 5.87 23.55 0.93
C PRO A 79 7.25 22.91 1.07
N ASP A 80 8.26 23.45 0.41
CA ASP A 80 9.62 22.95 0.52
C ASP A 80 10.32 23.58 1.72
N THR A 81 10.09 23.03 2.89
CA THR A 81 10.59 23.52 4.16
C THR A 81 11.21 22.39 4.99
N PRO A 82 12.08 22.69 5.97
CA PRO A 82 12.57 21.67 6.90
C PRO A 82 11.46 20.92 7.65
N GLN A 83 10.31 21.55 7.84
CA GLN A 83 9.17 20.97 8.52
C GLN A 83 8.52 19.84 7.71
N THR A 84 8.56 19.91 6.39
CA THR A 84 7.99 18.90 5.47
C THR A 84 9.04 17.93 4.93
N ALA A 85 10.31 18.10 5.28
CA ALA A 85 11.38 17.19 4.88
C ALA A 85 11.11 15.71 5.23
N PRO A 86 10.54 15.36 6.40
CA PRO A 86 10.25 13.95 6.72
C PRO A 86 9.30 13.26 5.72
N LEU A 87 8.28 13.97 5.21
CA LEU A 87 7.39 13.44 4.17
C LEU A 87 8.15 13.11 2.88
N ARG A 88 9.04 14.02 2.47
CA ARG A 88 9.87 13.82 1.29
C ARG A 88 10.86 12.66 1.48
N THR A 89 11.48 12.59 2.65
CA THR A 89 12.41 11.52 3.01
C THR A 89 11.71 10.17 2.94
N LEU A 90 10.52 10.05 3.56
CA LEU A 90 9.78 8.79 3.51
C LEU A 90 9.32 8.45 2.09
N LEU A 91 8.82 9.41 1.31
CA LEU A 91 8.38 9.17 -0.07
C LEU A 91 9.53 8.64 -0.94
N HIS A 92 10.72 9.22 -0.85
CA HIS A 92 11.88 8.78 -1.61
C HIS A 92 12.42 7.44 -1.10
N GLY A 93 12.57 7.29 0.22
CA GLY A 93 13.06 6.05 0.82
C GLY A 93 12.13 4.87 0.56
N MET A 94 10.82 5.08 0.54
CA MET A 94 9.87 4.03 0.16
C MET A 94 10.04 3.57 -1.29
N ARG A 95 10.32 4.50 -2.21
CA ARG A 95 10.63 4.14 -3.58
C ARG A 95 11.91 3.30 -3.64
N GLU A 96 12.97 3.74 -2.98
CA GLU A 96 14.24 3.02 -2.93
C GLU A 96 14.10 1.63 -2.31
N LEU A 97 13.29 1.48 -1.26
CA LEU A 97 12.97 0.17 -0.67
C LEU A 97 12.21 -0.75 -1.63
N LEU A 98 11.27 -0.22 -2.42
CA LEU A 98 10.56 -1.00 -3.42
C LEU A 98 11.50 -1.42 -4.55
N ASP A 99 12.32 -0.52 -5.06
CA ASP A 99 13.34 -0.81 -6.07
C ASP A 99 14.30 -1.90 -5.57
N LEU A 100 14.80 -1.79 -4.33
CA LEU A 100 15.64 -2.80 -3.69
C LEU A 100 14.95 -4.17 -3.58
N GLY A 101 13.68 -4.17 -3.16
CA GLY A 101 12.90 -5.40 -3.04
C GLY A 101 12.68 -6.10 -4.37
N VAL A 102 12.45 -5.34 -5.44
CA VAL A 102 12.32 -5.86 -6.81
C VAL A 102 13.65 -6.38 -7.33
N GLU A 103 14.74 -5.62 -7.19
CA GLU A 103 16.08 -6.01 -7.64
C GLU A 103 16.55 -7.32 -7.01
N HIS A 104 16.22 -7.53 -5.73
CA HIS A 104 16.58 -8.75 -5.00
C HIS A 104 15.54 -9.88 -5.14
N ASN A 105 14.52 -9.72 -5.99
CA ASN A 105 13.42 -10.69 -6.17
C ASN A 105 12.66 -11.04 -4.88
N LEU A 106 12.61 -10.12 -3.94
CA LEU A 106 11.83 -10.24 -2.71
C LEU A 106 10.41 -9.68 -2.90
N PHE A 107 10.26 -8.73 -3.81
CA PHE A 107 8.99 -8.18 -4.27
C PHE A 107 8.81 -8.51 -5.75
N PHE A 108 7.60 -8.91 -6.12
CA PHE A 108 7.28 -9.18 -7.52
C PHE A 108 6.48 -8.01 -8.09
N GLU A 109 6.97 -7.41 -9.15
CA GLU A 109 6.29 -6.34 -9.87
C GLU A 109 4.89 -6.74 -10.35
N ARG A 110 4.62 -8.03 -10.49
CA ARG A 110 3.48 -8.54 -11.25
C ARG A 110 2.74 -9.73 -10.62
N THR A 111 2.73 -9.85 -9.32
CA THR A 111 1.79 -10.77 -8.68
C THR A 111 0.92 -9.99 -7.68
N PRO A 112 0.16 -9.01 -8.19
CA PRO A 112 -0.57 -8.08 -7.34
C PRO A 112 -1.58 -8.77 -6.44
N TRP A 113 -2.20 -9.86 -6.88
CA TRP A 113 -3.14 -10.64 -6.08
C TRP A 113 -2.53 -11.30 -4.83
N LEU A 114 -1.20 -11.48 -4.79
CA LEU A 114 -0.49 -11.98 -3.60
C LEU A 114 -0.28 -10.90 -2.54
N TRP A 115 -0.34 -9.64 -2.91
CA TRP A 115 0.20 -8.54 -2.11
C TRP A 115 -0.87 -7.59 -1.59
N GLY A 116 -1.94 -7.41 -2.33
CA GLY A 116 -2.84 -6.26 -2.20
C GLY A 116 -3.66 -6.19 -0.92
N TRP A 117 -3.72 -7.22 -0.08
CA TRP A 117 -4.71 -7.26 1.01
C TRP A 117 -4.25 -7.92 2.32
N ARG A 118 -3.01 -8.35 2.43
CA ARG A 118 -2.52 -8.98 3.66
C ARG A 118 -1.59 -8.07 4.45
N PRO A 119 -1.99 -7.62 5.65
CA PRO A 119 -1.09 -6.94 6.56
C PRO A 119 0.10 -7.85 6.92
N GLY A 120 1.22 -7.26 7.30
CA GLY A 120 2.42 -8.00 7.70
C GLY A 120 3.21 -8.66 6.55
N LEU A 121 2.76 -8.51 5.29
CA LEU A 121 3.56 -8.84 4.13
C LEU A 121 4.33 -7.59 3.67
N PRO A 122 5.68 -7.62 3.73
CA PRO A 122 6.49 -6.41 3.46
C PRO A 122 6.16 -5.72 2.15
N GLY A 123 6.03 -6.47 1.05
CA GLY A 123 5.68 -5.92 -0.26
C GLY A 123 4.32 -5.24 -0.28
N ALA A 124 3.28 -5.84 0.33
CA ALA A 124 1.94 -5.28 0.36
C ALA A 124 1.90 -3.97 1.15
N VAL A 125 2.45 -3.96 2.37
CA VAL A 125 2.41 -2.76 3.22
C VAL A 125 3.31 -1.64 2.71
N CYS A 126 4.46 -1.96 2.13
CA CYS A 126 5.31 -0.97 1.45
C CYS A 126 4.60 -0.34 0.26
N ASN A 127 3.92 -1.14 -0.54
CA ASN A 127 3.13 -0.64 -1.66
C ASN A 127 2.00 0.29 -1.19
N ASN A 128 1.26 -0.12 -0.17
CA ASN A 128 0.17 0.70 0.38
C ASN A 128 0.71 2.03 0.88
N LEU A 129 1.75 2.02 1.72
CA LEU A 129 2.34 3.25 2.24
C LEU A 129 2.87 4.16 1.12
N TYR A 130 3.59 3.60 0.15
CA TYR A 130 4.10 4.37 -0.98
C TYR A 130 2.98 4.98 -1.81
N SER A 131 1.90 4.24 -2.07
CA SER A 131 0.75 4.72 -2.84
C SER A 131 0.04 5.85 -2.12
N SER A 132 -0.24 5.70 -0.82
CA SER A 132 -0.85 6.74 0.01
C SER A 132 0.03 7.99 0.07
N LEU A 133 1.34 7.83 0.26
CA LEU A 133 2.30 8.95 0.25
C LEU A 133 2.34 9.68 -1.09
N ARG A 134 2.29 8.97 -2.22
CA ARG A 134 2.27 9.60 -3.55
C ARG A 134 1.04 10.49 -3.72
N VAL A 135 -0.12 10.01 -3.29
CA VAL A 135 -1.36 10.80 -3.37
C VAL A 135 -1.25 11.99 -2.42
N LEU A 136 -0.91 11.76 -1.14
CA LEU A 136 -0.76 12.81 -0.13
C LEU A 136 0.20 13.90 -0.58
N CYS A 137 1.40 13.53 -1.02
CA CYS A 137 2.41 14.49 -1.46
C CYS A 137 2.01 15.22 -2.75
N GLY A 138 1.11 14.65 -3.54
CA GLY A 138 0.54 15.25 -4.74
C GLY A 138 -0.61 16.23 -4.49
N LEU A 139 -1.21 16.24 -3.30
CA LEU A 139 -2.20 17.21 -2.88
C LEU A 139 -1.53 18.51 -2.41
N ARG A 140 -2.23 19.62 -2.55
CA ARG A 140 -1.84 20.88 -1.87
C ARG A 140 -2.46 20.84 -0.47
N PRO A 141 -1.65 20.86 0.59
CA PRO A 141 -2.20 20.88 1.93
C PRO A 141 -2.88 22.21 2.22
N GLY A 142 -4.09 22.18 2.72
CA GLY A 142 -4.77 23.34 3.28
C GLY A 142 -4.42 23.54 4.77
N PRO A 143 -5.07 24.53 5.42
CA PRO A 143 -4.76 24.90 6.81
C PRO A 143 -4.94 23.76 7.81
N ASP A 144 -6.02 22.98 7.69
CA ASP A 144 -6.34 21.87 8.62
C ASP A 144 -5.35 20.71 8.46
N THR A 145 -4.97 20.40 7.21
CA THR A 145 -3.94 19.41 6.92
C THR A 145 -2.59 19.83 7.47
N LEU A 146 -2.21 21.10 7.33
CA LEU A 146 -0.95 21.62 7.88
C LEU A 146 -0.95 21.62 9.42
N ALA A 147 -2.06 21.97 10.06
CA ALA A 147 -2.20 21.93 11.52
C ALA A 147 -2.09 20.48 12.04
N ALA A 148 -2.73 19.52 11.38
CA ALA A 148 -2.60 18.10 11.71
C ALA A 148 -1.16 17.61 11.55
N TRP A 149 -0.50 17.99 10.43
CA TRP A 149 0.90 17.68 10.20
C TRP A 149 1.81 18.19 11.32
N ASP A 150 1.64 19.43 11.74
CA ASP A 150 2.45 20.02 12.81
C ASP A 150 2.33 19.22 14.13
N GLY A 151 1.14 18.69 14.41
CA GLY A 151 0.90 17.86 15.61
C GLY A 151 1.59 16.49 15.57
N MET A 152 1.77 15.89 14.39
CA MET A 152 2.33 14.53 14.24
C MET A 152 3.76 14.48 13.68
N ARG A 153 4.26 15.58 13.15
CA ARG A 153 5.54 15.67 12.44
C ARG A 153 6.73 15.06 13.18
N ALA A 154 6.88 15.36 14.46
CA ALA A 154 8.02 14.85 15.25
C ALA A 154 8.00 13.32 15.36
N ARG A 155 6.81 12.74 15.59
CA ARG A 155 6.63 11.28 15.66
C ARG A 155 6.82 10.64 14.31
N PHE A 156 6.27 11.24 13.24
CA PHE A 156 6.45 10.77 11.87
C PHE A 156 7.93 10.73 11.47
N ALA A 157 8.70 11.78 11.78
CA ALA A 157 10.15 11.82 11.52
C ALA A 157 10.88 10.70 12.26
N ALA A 158 10.64 10.54 13.56
CA ALA A 158 11.27 9.49 14.35
C ALA A 158 10.96 8.07 13.85
N LEU A 159 9.71 7.82 13.42
CA LEU A 159 9.34 6.54 12.82
C LEU A 159 10.01 6.32 11.46
N THR A 160 10.10 7.36 10.63
CA THR A 160 10.78 7.31 9.33
C THR A 160 12.26 6.94 9.50
N ASP A 161 12.95 7.58 10.45
CA ASP A 161 14.37 7.37 10.73
C ASP A 161 14.68 5.95 11.22
N ILE A 162 13.71 5.30 11.86
CA ILE A 162 13.84 3.89 12.29
C ILE A 162 13.41 2.93 11.17
N PHE A 163 12.31 3.24 10.49
CA PHE A 163 11.69 2.34 9.53
C PHE A 163 12.55 2.12 8.30
N LEU A 164 13.03 3.17 7.65
CA LEU A 164 13.78 3.04 6.39
C LEU A 164 15.02 2.17 6.53
N PRO A 165 15.97 2.45 7.44
CA PRO A 165 17.16 1.61 7.58
C PRO A 165 16.84 0.22 8.13
N GLY A 166 15.81 0.11 8.98
CA GLY A 166 15.35 -1.18 9.50
C GLY A 166 14.78 -2.07 8.40
N ALA A 167 13.97 -1.52 7.51
CA ALA A 167 13.38 -2.23 6.38
C ALA A 167 14.42 -2.63 5.33
N GLU A 168 15.36 -1.74 5.02
CA GLU A 168 16.49 -2.05 4.14
C GLU A 168 17.31 -3.22 4.70
N GLY A 169 17.74 -3.13 5.95
CA GLY A 169 18.49 -4.21 6.61
C GLY A 169 17.73 -5.54 6.65
N TYR A 170 16.42 -5.50 6.87
CA TYR A 170 15.56 -6.69 6.81
C TYR A 170 15.55 -7.31 5.41
N LEU A 171 15.38 -6.52 4.36
CA LEU A 171 15.36 -7.03 2.98
C LEU A 171 16.69 -7.66 2.60
N LEU A 172 17.81 -7.03 2.92
CA LEU A 172 19.15 -7.59 2.69
C LEU A 172 19.38 -8.88 3.46
N ALA A 173 18.94 -8.96 4.71
CA ALA A 173 19.02 -10.18 5.52
C ALA A 173 18.12 -11.31 4.96
N CYS A 174 16.95 -10.99 4.44
CA CYS A 174 16.11 -11.95 3.72
C CYS A 174 16.81 -12.49 2.47
N ARG A 175 17.42 -11.63 1.67
CA ARG A 175 18.17 -12.04 0.49
C ARG A 175 19.36 -12.93 0.84
N LEU A 176 20.11 -12.54 1.87
CA LEU A 176 21.23 -13.34 2.38
C LEU A 176 20.76 -14.73 2.83
N ARG A 177 19.65 -14.79 3.57
CA ARG A 177 19.04 -16.07 3.99
C ARG A 177 18.71 -16.96 2.80
N GLU A 178 18.05 -16.41 1.78
CA GLU A 178 17.70 -17.19 0.59
C GLU A 178 18.92 -17.69 -0.17
N THR A 179 19.97 -16.88 -0.26
CA THR A 179 21.22 -17.25 -0.90
C THR A 179 21.96 -18.35 -0.14
N LEU A 180 22.00 -18.29 1.18
CA LEU A 180 22.75 -19.24 2.02
C LEU A 180 21.94 -20.50 2.39
N SER A 181 20.61 -20.46 2.28
CA SER A 181 19.71 -21.55 2.72
C SER A 181 20.09 -22.93 2.17
N PRO A 182 20.55 -23.10 0.90
CA PRO A 182 20.94 -24.42 0.38
C PRO A 182 22.21 -25.00 1.01
N THR A 183 23.16 -24.16 1.43
CA THR A 183 24.49 -24.58 1.86
C THR A 183 24.73 -24.36 3.36
N MET A 184 24.12 -23.34 3.92
CA MET A 184 24.29 -22.89 5.30
C MET A 184 22.95 -22.46 5.92
N PRO A 185 22.01 -23.39 6.16
CA PRO A 185 20.62 -23.06 6.55
C PRO A 185 20.49 -22.30 7.87
N ASP A 186 21.47 -22.41 8.74
CA ASP A 186 21.49 -21.78 10.08
C ASP A 186 22.35 -20.51 10.14
N ALA A 187 22.88 -20.06 8.99
CA ALA A 187 23.74 -18.87 8.95
C ALA A 187 22.96 -17.57 9.25
N VAL A 188 21.65 -17.58 9.12
CA VAL A 188 20.78 -16.41 9.40
C VAL A 188 19.73 -16.81 10.43
N ASP A 189 19.62 -16.03 11.50
CA ASP A 189 18.61 -16.22 12.55
C ASP A 189 17.20 -15.99 12.01
N ARG A 190 16.48 -17.07 11.75
CA ARG A 190 15.11 -17.05 11.24
C ARG A 190 14.13 -16.42 12.23
N ARG A 191 14.33 -16.64 13.53
CA ARG A 191 13.46 -16.08 14.57
C ARG A 191 13.67 -14.56 14.67
N GLY A 192 14.92 -14.12 14.65
CA GLY A 192 15.25 -12.70 14.60
C GLY A 192 14.65 -12.00 13.41
N LEU A 193 14.70 -12.60 12.20
CA LEU A 193 14.06 -12.06 11.01
C LEU A 193 12.53 -11.99 11.14
N THR A 194 11.89 -13.00 11.74
CA THR A 194 10.45 -12.96 11.96
C THR A 194 10.06 -11.82 12.91
N ASN A 195 10.77 -11.69 14.02
CA ASN A 195 10.54 -10.61 14.98
C ASN A 195 10.76 -9.23 14.35
N GLN A 196 11.83 -9.09 13.55
CA GLN A 196 12.11 -7.84 12.83
C GLN A 196 11.02 -7.51 11.81
N ARG A 197 10.53 -8.52 11.07
CA ARG A 197 9.41 -8.34 10.15
C ARG A 197 8.17 -7.82 10.89
N GLU A 198 7.82 -8.44 12.00
CA GLU A 198 6.62 -8.05 12.76
C GLU A 198 6.77 -6.67 13.38
N ALA A 199 7.95 -6.33 13.89
CA ALA A 199 8.22 -5.00 14.42
C ALA A 199 8.12 -3.89 13.35
N LEU A 200 8.57 -4.16 12.13
CA LEU A 200 8.57 -3.19 11.03
C LEU A 200 7.24 -3.15 10.28
N PHE A 201 6.75 -4.31 9.85
CA PHE A 201 5.65 -4.44 8.89
C PHE A 201 4.35 -4.94 9.51
N GLY A 202 4.36 -5.24 10.81
CA GLY A 202 3.19 -5.76 11.51
C GLY A 202 3.00 -7.27 11.36
N HIS A 203 2.04 -7.77 12.10
CA HIS A 203 1.68 -9.18 12.08
C HIS A 203 0.59 -9.45 11.03
N PRO A 204 0.66 -10.56 10.26
CA PRO A 204 -0.27 -10.84 9.17
C PRO A 204 -1.75 -10.88 9.55
N MET A 205 -2.06 -11.17 10.81
CA MET A 205 -3.45 -11.27 11.29
C MET A 205 -3.93 -10.02 12.04
N THR A 206 -3.02 -9.30 12.69
CA THR A 206 -3.40 -8.18 13.58
C THR A 206 -2.90 -6.82 13.10
N GLY A 207 -2.05 -6.79 12.07
CA GLY A 207 -1.45 -5.55 11.58
C GLY A 207 -0.41 -4.97 12.54
N GLY A 208 -0.35 -3.66 12.64
CA GLY A 208 0.60 -2.94 13.50
C GLY A 208 1.98 -2.77 12.88
N GLY A 209 3.01 -2.81 13.72
CA GLY A 209 4.37 -2.48 13.33
C GLY A 209 4.58 -0.98 13.11
N ILE A 210 5.81 -0.58 12.87
CA ILE A 210 6.15 0.84 12.59
C ILE A 210 5.39 1.35 11.36
N VAL A 211 5.26 0.53 10.34
CA VAL A 211 4.53 0.88 9.10
C VAL A 211 3.05 1.13 9.35
N GLY A 212 2.43 0.43 10.31
CA GLY A 212 1.03 0.65 10.67
C GLY A 212 0.78 2.08 11.15
N GLU A 213 1.62 2.57 12.07
CA GLU A 213 1.53 3.93 12.58
C GLU A 213 1.82 4.99 11.49
N LEU A 214 2.78 4.72 10.60
CA LEU A 214 3.05 5.58 9.44
C LEU A 214 1.87 5.63 8.47
N LEU A 215 1.19 4.50 8.24
CA LEU A 215 -0.03 4.43 7.43
C LEU A 215 -1.16 5.23 8.07
N GLU A 216 -1.43 5.04 9.36
CA GLU A 216 -2.48 5.78 10.08
C GLU A 216 -2.28 7.29 9.99
N MET A 217 -1.04 7.77 10.20
CA MET A 217 -0.70 9.19 10.05
C MET A 217 -0.87 9.69 8.61
N THR A 218 -0.46 8.87 7.64
CA THR A 218 -0.58 9.21 6.21
C THR A 218 -2.04 9.27 5.79
N ASP A 219 -2.87 8.32 6.24
CA ASP A 219 -4.29 8.25 5.93
C ASP A 219 -5.07 9.40 6.57
N GLU A 220 -4.74 9.79 7.80
CA GLU A 220 -5.34 10.96 8.45
C GLU A 220 -5.05 12.25 7.67
N LEU A 221 -3.81 12.46 7.24
CA LEU A 221 -3.44 13.63 6.43
C LEU A 221 -4.10 13.59 5.05
N LEU A 222 -4.19 12.43 4.45
CA LEU A 222 -4.82 12.22 3.15
C LEU A 222 -6.32 12.52 3.23
N TYR A 223 -7.00 12.03 4.26
CA TYR A 223 -8.41 12.29 4.49
C TYR A 223 -8.68 13.80 4.62
N ARG A 224 -7.90 14.52 5.44
CA ARG A 224 -8.04 15.97 5.60
C ARG A 224 -7.78 16.73 4.31
N GLY A 225 -6.70 16.43 3.60
CA GLY A 225 -6.38 17.07 2.33
C GLY A 225 -7.45 16.87 1.26
N GLN A 226 -8.06 15.69 1.21
CA GLN A 226 -9.17 15.41 0.29
C GLN A 226 -10.45 16.18 0.66
N GLN A 227 -10.73 16.37 1.96
CA GLN A 227 -11.86 17.19 2.40
C GLN A 227 -11.67 18.66 2.02
N GLU A 228 -10.47 19.20 2.22
CA GLU A 228 -10.15 20.59 1.84
C GLU A 228 -10.27 20.80 0.33
N ASP A 229 -9.72 19.89 -0.49
CA ASP A 229 -9.85 19.95 -1.96
C ASP A 229 -11.34 19.87 -2.41
N ALA A 230 -12.15 19.04 -1.76
CA ALA A 230 -13.56 18.92 -2.07
C ALA A 230 -14.36 20.20 -1.72
N CYS A 231 -14.04 20.85 -0.60
CA CYS A 231 -14.66 22.13 -0.22
C CYS A 231 -14.26 23.23 -1.19
N ALA A 232 -12.98 23.34 -1.56
CA ALA A 232 -12.52 24.35 -2.51
C ALA A 232 -13.17 24.22 -3.89
N ALA A 233 -13.47 22.99 -4.32
CA ALA A 233 -14.15 22.75 -5.61
C ALA A 233 -15.66 23.07 -5.61
N LEU A 234 -16.26 23.33 -4.44
CA LEU A 234 -17.67 23.74 -4.31
C LEU A 234 -17.81 25.26 -4.25
N ASP A 235 -16.73 25.99 -3.97
CA ASP A 235 -16.70 27.45 -3.87
C ASP A 235 -16.32 28.13 -5.21
N ASP A 236 -15.90 27.35 -6.22
CA ASP A 236 -15.62 27.76 -7.60
C ASP A 236 -16.84 27.44 -8.52
#